data_1d528f2c0878a0208cb41ed2755cba6b
#
_entry.id   1d528f2c0878a0208cb41ed2755cba6b
#
_cell.length_a   1.000
_cell.length_b   1.000
_cell.length_c   1.000
_cell.angle_alpha   90.00
_cell.angle_beta   90.00
_cell.angle_gamma   90.00
#
_symmetry.space_group_name_H-M   'P 1'
#
loop_
_entity.id
_entity.type
_entity.pdbx_description
1 polymer ?
#
loop_
_entity_poly.entity_id
_entity_poly.type
_entity_poly.pdbx_seq_one_letter_code
_entity_poly.pdbx_strand_id
1 'polypeptide(L)'
;MWLLVFLLCFLSTGAIAQPDYIPPKAFQYKEQINKEITTYFPDIPDKNYIPALIEHESCLSLTHSRCWSPSSRLKSAREEGAGLPQVTRAYNKDGSLRFDTLSDMKNKYKTELKEASWSTIYQKPDVQIRLMVLLTRDNYKKLYMVKNSVYRLQMTDPAYNGGVTSVYKQRRACSLSRGCDPDKWFGNVENFCTKSKKPLYGGRSACDIFIGHPRDVFGYRLPKYRAHYFTGETSAKK
;
A
#
# COMPACT_ATOMS: atom_id res chain seq x y z
N MET A 1 42.02 -7.75 50.84
CA MET A 1 40.79 -6.96 50.70
C MET A 1 40.39 -6.95 49.22
N TRP A 2 39.56 -7.91 48.81
CA TRP A 2 39.19 -8.13 47.42
C TRP A 2 37.87 -7.40 47.15
N LEU A 3 37.88 -6.42 46.22
CA LEU A 3 36.71 -5.75 45.71
C LEU A 3 36.13 -6.58 44.58
N LEU A 4 34.95 -7.16 44.79
CA LEU A 4 34.09 -7.75 43.78
C LEU A 4 33.34 -6.62 43.07
N VAL A 5 33.72 -6.36 41.80
CA VAL A 5 32.98 -5.47 40.88
C VAL A 5 31.85 -6.29 40.23
N PHE A 6 30.60 -6.04 40.64
CA PHE A 6 29.42 -6.57 39.98
C PHE A 6 29.18 -5.77 38.70
N LEU A 7 29.46 -6.42 37.57
CA LEU A 7 29.11 -5.91 36.24
C LEU A 7 27.64 -6.20 35.99
N LEU A 8 26.77 -5.21 36.21
CA LEU A 8 25.36 -5.26 35.85
C LEU A 8 25.25 -5.15 34.29
N CYS A 9 25.11 -6.29 33.61
CA CYS A 9 24.66 -6.33 32.22
C CYS A 9 23.19 -5.92 32.15
N PHE A 10 22.92 -4.66 31.77
CA PHE A 10 21.60 -4.25 31.29
C PHE A 10 21.32 -4.95 29.97
N LEU A 11 20.59 -6.06 30.03
CA LEU A 11 19.93 -6.64 28.85
C LEU A 11 18.83 -5.68 28.45
N SER A 12 19.12 -4.79 27.51
CA SER A 12 18.10 -4.04 26.79
C SER A 12 17.31 -5.08 25.95
N THR A 13 16.17 -5.51 26.46
CA THR A 13 15.17 -6.26 25.70
C THR A 13 14.61 -5.29 24.65
N GLY A 14 15.29 -5.16 23.53
CA GLY A 14 14.70 -4.61 22.32
C GLY A 14 13.45 -5.44 22.02
N ALA A 15 12.28 -4.82 22.05
CA ALA A 15 11.05 -5.46 21.61
C ALA A 15 11.25 -5.88 20.15
N ILE A 16 11.58 -7.15 19.94
CA ILE A 16 11.58 -7.77 18.62
C ILE A 16 10.13 -7.69 18.17
N ALA A 17 9.84 -6.83 17.18
CA ALA A 17 8.53 -6.79 16.56
C ALA A 17 8.23 -8.23 16.08
N GLN A 18 7.19 -8.86 16.62
CA GLN A 18 6.81 -10.22 16.21
C GLN A 18 6.44 -10.15 14.73
N PRO A 19 7.13 -10.89 13.85
CA PRO A 19 6.91 -10.81 12.41
C PRO A 19 5.47 -11.15 12.01
N ASP A 20 4.73 -11.86 12.85
CA ASP A 20 3.37 -12.35 12.59
C ASP A 20 2.26 -11.52 13.27
N TYR A 21 2.59 -10.44 13.98
CA TYR A 21 1.59 -9.64 14.68
C TYR A 21 0.71 -8.86 13.69
N ILE A 22 -0.60 -9.11 13.74
CA ILE A 22 -1.64 -8.31 13.07
C ILE A 22 -2.41 -7.54 14.15
N PRO A 23 -2.54 -6.21 14.04
CA PRO A 23 -3.30 -5.43 15.00
C PRO A 23 -4.76 -5.91 15.09
N PRO A 24 -5.35 -6.06 16.31
CA PRO A 24 -6.74 -6.52 16.47
C PRO A 24 -7.76 -5.69 15.70
N LYS A 25 -7.51 -4.39 15.50
CA LYS A 25 -8.36 -3.53 14.67
C LYS A 25 -8.47 -4.00 13.22
N ALA A 26 -7.48 -4.70 12.68
CA ALA A 26 -7.52 -5.23 11.32
C ALA A 26 -8.69 -6.21 11.15
N PHE A 27 -8.95 -7.05 12.15
CA PHE A 27 -10.01 -8.07 12.11
C PHE A 27 -11.42 -7.48 12.14
N GLN A 28 -11.59 -6.25 12.65
CA GLN A 28 -12.88 -5.55 12.64
C GLN A 28 -13.36 -5.24 11.22
N TYR A 29 -12.45 -5.18 10.25
CA TYR A 29 -12.76 -4.90 8.84
C TYR A 29 -12.74 -6.13 7.94
N LYS A 30 -12.47 -7.34 8.49
CA LYS A 30 -12.28 -8.56 7.69
C LYS A 30 -13.47 -8.85 6.79
N GLU A 31 -14.67 -8.87 7.35
CA GLU A 31 -15.92 -9.12 6.61
C GLU A 31 -16.16 -8.06 5.53
N GLN A 32 -15.95 -6.79 5.88
CA GLN A 32 -16.13 -5.69 4.93
C GLN A 32 -15.12 -5.77 3.79
N ILE A 33 -13.84 -6.06 4.08
CA ILE A 33 -12.81 -6.24 3.06
C ILE A 33 -13.16 -7.39 2.13
N ASN A 34 -13.59 -8.55 2.69
CA ASN A 34 -14.00 -9.68 1.89
C ASN A 34 -15.18 -9.35 0.98
N LYS A 35 -16.20 -8.67 1.50
CA LYS A 35 -17.36 -8.20 0.73
C LYS A 35 -16.95 -7.32 -0.44
N GLU A 36 -16.13 -6.29 -0.20
CA GLU A 36 -15.72 -5.35 -1.25
C GLU A 36 -14.83 -6.04 -2.31
N ILE A 37 -13.93 -6.93 -1.90
CA ILE A 37 -13.13 -7.74 -2.83
C ILE A 37 -14.05 -8.62 -3.70
N THR A 38 -14.94 -9.38 -3.08
CA THR A 38 -15.83 -10.32 -3.78
C THR A 38 -16.74 -9.58 -4.77
N THR A 39 -17.18 -8.37 -4.40
CA THR A 39 -18.07 -7.58 -5.25
C THR A 39 -17.32 -6.89 -6.39
N TYR A 40 -16.16 -6.31 -6.13
CA TYR A 40 -15.53 -5.40 -7.10
C TYR A 40 -14.24 -5.92 -7.71
N PHE A 41 -13.56 -6.89 -7.09
CA PHE A 41 -12.34 -7.47 -7.62
C PHE A 41 -12.24 -8.99 -7.29
N PRO A 42 -13.25 -9.79 -7.71
CA PRO A 42 -13.31 -11.22 -7.36
C PRO A 42 -12.14 -12.05 -7.90
N ASP A 43 -11.49 -11.58 -8.96
CA ASP A 43 -10.35 -12.22 -9.62
C ASP A 43 -8.99 -11.69 -9.13
N ILE A 44 -8.94 -11.01 -7.98
CA ILE A 44 -7.66 -10.61 -7.37
C ILE A 44 -6.80 -11.86 -7.09
N PRO A 45 -5.53 -11.88 -7.52
CA PRO A 45 -4.67 -13.06 -7.35
C PRO A 45 -4.44 -13.47 -5.91
N ASP A 46 -4.55 -12.51 -4.97
CA ASP A 46 -4.37 -12.72 -3.54
C ASP A 46 -5.22 -11.73 -2.74
N LYS A 47 -6.26 -12.22 -2.09
CA LYS A 47 -7.16 -11.40 -1.26
C LYS A 47 -6.44 -10.73 -0.09
N ASN A 48 -5.38 -11.38 0.43
CA ASN A 48 -4.61 -10.87 1.56
C ASN A 48 -3.77 -9.63 1.20
N TYR A 49 -3.66 -9.30 -0.10
CA TYR A 49 -3.00 -8.08 -0.54
C TYR A 49 -3.72 -6.81 -0.03
N ILE A 50 -5.04 -6.78 -0.05
CA ILE A 50 -5.81 -5.59 0.39
C ILE A 50 -5.56 -5.25 1.88
N PRO A 51 -5.69 -6.18 2.84
CA PRO A 51 -5.37 -5.86 4.22
C PRO A 51 -3.88 -5.54 4.45
N ALA A 52 -2.96 -6.18 3.72
CA ALA A 52 -1.54 -5.84 3.78
C ALA A 52 -1.28 -4.39 3.29
N LEU A 53 -1.96 -3.97 2.23
CA LEU A 53 -1.91 -2.60 1.72
C LEU A 53 -2.52 -1.60 2.71
N ILE A 54 -3.68 -1.89 3.32
CA ILE A 54 -4.28 -1.04 4.36
C ILE A 54 -3.30 -0.83 5.52
N GLU A 55 -2.64 -1.88 5.97
CA GLU A 55 -1.67 -1.75 7.05
C GLU A 55 -0.49 -0.87 6.63
N HIS A 56 0.02 -1.02 5.40
CA HIS A 56 1.09 -0.16 4.90
C HIS A 56 0.68 1.32 4.90
N GLU A 57 -0.49 1.62 4.39
CA GLU A 57 -0.99 2.98 4.23
C GLU A 57 -1.38 3.64 5.56
N SER A 58 -1.99 2.90 6.48
CA SER A 58 -2.58 3.48 7.69
C SER A 58 -1.71 3.39 8.95
N CYS A 59 -0.66 2.54 8.97
CA CYS A 59 0.12 2.27 10.16
C CYS A 59 1.52 2.87 10.12
N LEU A 60 1.78 3.92 10.90
CA LEU A 60 3.15 4.41 11.19
C LEU A 60 3.95 3.38 11.99
N SER A 61 3.30 2.71 12.94
CA SER A 61 3.74 1.50 13.63
C SER A 61 2.51 0.66 13.97
N LEU A 62 2.69 -0.62 14.23
CA LEU A 62 1.57 -1.54 14.49
C LEU A 62 0.82 -1.23 15.80
N THR A 63 1.45 -0.53 16.74
CA THR A 63 0.88 -0.11 18.03
C THR A 63 0.37 1.33 18.03
N HIS A 64 0.60 2.08 16.95
CA HIS A 64 0.17 3.48 16.87
C HIS A 64 -1.37 3.57 16.80
N SER A 65 -1.96 4.55 17.50
CA SER A 65 -3.42 4.73 17.59
C SER A 65 -4.10 4.93 16.23
N ARG A 66 -3.38 5.48 15.25
CA ARG A 66 -3.86 5.66 13.86
C ARG A 66 -3.78 4.40 13.01
N CYS A 67 -3.07 3.36 13.47
CA CYS A 67 -3.00 2.10 12.74
C CYS A 67 -4.41 1.51 12.62
N TRP A 68 -4.80 1.15 11.41
CA TRP A 68 -6.14 0.67 11.08
C TRP A 68 -7.26 1.64 11.50
N SER A 69 -7.01 2.95 11.45
CA SER A 69 -8.01 3.97 11.77
C SER A 69 -8.57 4.61 10.50
N PRO A 70 -9.90 4.60 10.28
CA PRO A 70 -10.51 5.30 9.16
C PRO A 70 -10.38 6.82 9.28
N SER A 71 -10.11 7.34 10.47
CA SER A 71 -9.84 8.77 10.69
C SER A 71 -8.36 9.15 10.54
N SER A 72 -7.49 8.19 10.14
CA SER A 72 -6.09 8.50 9.84
C SER A 72 -5.98 9.56 8.76
N ARG A 73 -5.18 10.58 9.02
CA ARG A 73 -5.03 11.73 8.12
C ARG A 73 -3.57 12.15 8.05
N LEU A 74 -3.03 12.13 6.85
CA LEU A 74 -1.83 12.88 6.51
C LEU A 74 -2.26 14.26 6.00
N LYS A 75 -1.69 15.33 6.54
CA LYS A 75 -1.92 16.69 6.04
C LYS A 75 -0.64 17.49 6.10
N SER A 76 -0.24 18.00 4.96
CA SER A 76 0.87 18.94 4.78
C SER A 76 0.44 20.08 3.86
N ALA A 77 1.32 21.07 3.65
CA ALA A 77 1.08 22.10 2.64
C ALA A 77 1.04 21.56 1.19
N ARG A 78 1.54 20.35 0.97
CA ARG A 78 1.67 19.76 -0.36
C ARG A 78 0.62 18.71 -0.69
N GLU A 79 0.10 18.03 0.33
CA GLU A 79 -0.80 16.90 0.12
C GLU A 79 -1.65 16.62 1.37
N GLU A 80 -2.77 15.96 1.13
CA GLU A 80 -3.64 15.39 2.13
C GLU A 80 -3.97 13.95 1.75
N GLY A 81 -3.74 13.02 2.69
CA GLY A 81 -4.10 11.60 2.58
C GLY A 81 -5.19 11.25 3.59
N ALA A 82 -6.16 10.43 3.20
CA ALA A 82 -7.33 10.12 4.01
C ALA A 82 -7.56 8.63 4.25
N GLY A 83 -7.76 8.30 5.52
CA GLY A 83 -8.32 7.06 6.01
C GLY A 83 -7.42 5.83 5.84
N LEU A 84 -8.05 4.66 5.79
CA LEU A 84 -7.39 3.37 5.58
C LEU A 84 -6.59 3.31 4.27
N PRO A 85 -7.10 3.83 3.13
CA PRO A 85 -6.41 3.79 1.84
C PRO A 85 -5.36 4.90 1.67
N GLN A 86 -5.25 5.86 2.58
CA GLN A 86 -4.49 7.10 2.39
C GLN A 86 -4.69 7.71 0.99
N VAL A 87 -5.96 7.67 0.52
CA VAL A 87 -6.30 8.30 -0.75
C VAL A 87 -5.91 9.77 -0.74
N THR A 88 -5.21 10.21 -1.80
CA THR A 88 -4.47 11.47 -1.74
C THR A 88 -5.01 12.51 -2.71
N ARG A 89 -5.06 13.77 -2.27
CA ARG A 89 -5.02 14.96 -3.11
C ARG A 89 -3.73 15.74 -2.87
N ALA A 90 -3.19 16.33 -3.91
CA ALA A 90 -1.93 17.06 -3.83
C ALA A 90 -2.04 18.43 -4.49
N TYR A 91 -1.18 19.33 -4.04
CA TYR A 91 -1.19 20.74 -4.41
C TYR A 91 0.14 21.17 -5.01
N ASN A 92 0.10 22.13 -5.92
CA ASN A 92 1.24 22.86 -6.42
C ASN A 92 1.75 23.87 -5.36
N LYS A 93 2.90 24.48 -5.61
CA LYS A 93 3.47 25.49 -4.70
C LYS A 93 2.58 26.73 -4.51
N ASP A 94 1.79 27.06 -5.52
CA ASP A 94 0.83 28.17 -5.52
C ASP A 94 -0.50 27.82 -4.83
N GLY A 95 -0.63 26.61 -4.28
CA GLY A 95 -1.84 26.14 -3.63
C GLY A 95 -2.91 25.58 -4.57
N SER A 96 -2.72 25.64 -5.89
CA SER A 96 -3.63 25.05 -6.86
C SER A 96 -3.61 23.52 -6.77
N LEU A 97 -4.75 22.88 -7.05
CA LEU A 97 -4.88 21.42 -7.02
C LEU A 97 -4.07 20.80 -8.16
N ARG A 98 -3.17 19.87 -7.82
CA ARG A 98 -2.37 19.11 -8.78
C ARG A 98 -3.08 17.84 -9.23
N PHE A 99 -3.68 17.11 -8.29
CA PHE A 99 -4.55 15.95 -8.53
C PHE A 99 -5.41 15.66 -7.30
N ASP A 100 -6.53 14.96 -7.51
CA ASP A 100 -7.46 14.52 -6.47
C ASP A 100 -7.99 13.12 -6.82
N THR A 101 -7.33 12.10 -6.25
CA THR A 101 -7.67 10.70 -6.51
C THR A 101 -9.10 10.35 -6.04
N LEU A 102 -9.58 10.94 -4.92
CA LEU A 102 -10.94 10.69 -4.44
C LEU A 102 -11.99 11.19 -5.43
N SER A 103 -11.82 12.43 -5.91
CA SER A 103 -12.74 13.03 -6.87
C SER A 103 -12.70 12.32 -8.22
N ASP A 104 -11.52 11.95 -8.69
CA ASP A 104 -11.34 11.18 -9.94
C ASP A 104 -12.04 9.82 -9.87
N MET A 105 -11.86 9.09 -8.77
CA MET A 105 -12.50 7.80 -8.55
C MET A 105 -14.01 7.93 -8.40
N LYS A 106 -14.50 8.94 -7.67
CA LYS A 106 -15.94 9.23 -7.57
C LYS A 106 -16.57 9.54 -8.92
N ASN A 107 -15.90 10.34 -9.75
CA ASN A 107 -16.38 10.66 -11.09
C ASN A 107 -16.47 9.42 -11.98
N LYS A 108 -15.55 8.47 -11.82
CA LYS A 108 -15.55 7.20 -12.55
C LYS A 108 -16.58 6.21 -12.02
N TYR A 109 -16.77 6.13 -10.70
CA TYR A 109 -17.62 5.19 -9.99
C TYR A 109 -18.74 5.91 -9.25
N LYS A 110 -19.59 6.63 -9.99
CA LYS A 110 -20.62 7.53 -9.44
C LYS A 110 -21.60 6.84 -8.51
N THR A 111 -21.97 5.62 -8.81
CA THR A 111 -22.91 4.82 -8.01
C THR A 111 -22.22 4.25 -6.78
N GLU A 112 -21.08 3.59 -6.98
CA GLU A 112 -20.36 2.87 -5.94
C GLU A 112 -19.76 3.81 -4.90
N LEU A 113 -19.33 5.01 -5.33
CA LEU A 113 -18.69 6.02 -4.49
C LEU A 113 -19.56 7.28 -4.30
N LYS A 114 -20.89 7.18 -4.45
CA LYS A 114 -21.83 8.32 -4.31
C LYS A 114 -21.62 9.08 -3.00
N GLU A 115 -21.32 8.38 -1.91
CA GLU A 115 -21.14 8.94 -0.56
C GLU A 115 -19.72 9.43 -0.28
N ALA A 116 -18.78 9.23 -1.22
CA ALA A 116 -17.41 9.65 -1.04
C ALA A 116 -17.28 11.18 -1.20
N SER A 117 -16.70 11.84 -0.20
CA SER A 117 -16.29 13.24 -0.26
C SER A 117 -15.20 13.51 0.77
N TRP A 118 -14.41 14.55 0.59
CA TRP A 118 -13.38 14.95 1.55
C TRP A 118 -13.92 15.33 2.93
N SER A 119 -15.19 15.73 3.03
CA SER A 119 -15.85 16.05 4.30
C SER A 119 -16.34 14.82 5.05
N THR A 120 -16.67 13.72 4.36
CA THR A 120 -17.33 12.55 4.95
C THR A 120 -16.47 11.29 4.95
N ILE A 121 -15.40 11.23 4.14
CA ILE A 121 -14.61 10.01 3.93
C ILE A 121 -14.06 9.41 5.23
N TYR A 122 -13.69 10.25 6.19
CA TYR A 122 -13.10 9.83 7.47
C TYR A 122 -14.08 9.04 8.38
N GLN A 123 -15.39 9.15 8.16
CA GLN A 123 -16.44 8.45 8.91
C GLN A 123 -17.01 7.25 8.16
N LYS A 124 -16.48 6.94 6.96
CA LYS A 124 -17.04 5.91 6.08
C LYS A 124 -16.00 4.85 5.71
N PRO A 125 -15.65 3.95 6.66
CA PRO A 125 -14.63 2.92 6.42
C PRO A 125 -15.01 1.96 5.28
N ASP A 126 -16.30 1.67 5.09
CA ASP A 126 -16.79 0.85 3.98
C ASP A 126 -16.52 1.49 2.62
N VAL A 127 -16.76 2.80 2.50
CA VAL A 127 -16.46 3.57 1.28
C VAL A 127 -14.96 3.67 1.05
N GLN A 128 -14.15 3.79 2.11
CA GLN A 128 -12.68 3.80 2.03
C GLN A 128 -12.14 2.48 1.48
N ILE A 129 -12.62 1.34 2.01
CA ILE A 129 -12.20 0.01 1.58
C ILE A 129 -12.64 -0.23 0.13
N ARG A 130 -13.87 0.12 -0.23
CA ARG A 130 -14.38 0.05 -1.61
C ARG A 130 -13.53 0.85 -2.58
N LEU A 131 -13.21 2.10 -2.23
CA LEU A 131 -12.34 2.96 -3.01
C LEU A 131 -10.96 2.32 -3.25
N MET A 132 -10.35 1.75 -2.20
CA MET A 132 -9.07 1.06 -2.32
C MET A 132 -9.15 -0.15 -3.26
N VAL A 133 -10.18 -0.98 -3.12
CA VAL A 133 -10.39 -2.16 -3.99
C VAL A 133 -10.59 -1.74 -5.44
N LEU A 134 -11.41 -0.72 -5.69
CA LEU A 134 -11.65 -0.19 -7.04
C LEU A 134 -10.39 0.41 -7.66
N LEU A 135 -9.61 1.19 -6.91
CA LEU A 135 -8.37 1.78 -7.39
C LEU A 135 -7.30 0.71 -7.68
N THR A 136 -7.18 -0.29 -6.80
CA THR A 136 -6.30 -1.44 -6.99
C THR A 136 -6.68 -2.21 -8.25
N ARG A 137 -7.95 -2.54 -8.44
CA ARG A 137 -8.47 -3.22 -9.63
C ARG A 137 -8.18 -2.43 -10.91
N ASP A 138 -8.38 -1.11 -10.87
CA ASP A 138 -8.11 -0.26 -12.02
C ASP A 138 -6.64 -0.26 -12.43
N ASN A 139 -5.73 -0.17 -11.46
CA ASN A 139 -4.30 -0.26 -11.71
C ASN A 139 -3.91 -1.65 -12.23
N TYR A 140 -4.48 -2.72 -11.66
CA TYR A 140 -4.28 -4.08 -12.11
C TYR A 140 -4.74 -4.28 -13.57
N LYS A 141 -5.93 -3.77 -13.92
CA LYS A 141 -6.46 -3.84 -15.30
C LYS A 141 -5.61 -3.06 -16.31
N LYS A 142 -5.10 -1.89 -15.92
CA LYS A 142 -4.19 -1.10 -16.78
C LYS A 142 -2.88 -1.83 -17.07
N LEU A 143 -2.45 -2.74 -16.22
CA LEU A 143 -1.22 -3.55 -16.38
C LEU A 143 -1.46 -4.88 -17.12
N TYR A 144 -2.48 -4.97 -17.96
CA TYR A 144 -2.91 -6.18 -18.68
C TYR A 144 -1.81 -6.84 -19.55
N MET A 145 -0.79 -6.08 -19.96
CA MET A 145 0.35 -6.57 -20.70
C MET A 145 1.22 -7.54 -19.86
N VAL A 146 1.23 -7.45 -18.55
CA VAL A 146 1.88 -8.41 -17.65
C VAL A 146 0.97 -9.61 -17.50
N LYS A 147 1.28 -10.71 -18.19
CA LYS A 147 0.36 -11.87 -18.28
C LYS A 147 0.29 -12.67 -16.99
N ASN A 148 1.41 -12.83 -16.27
CA ASN A 148 1.40 -13.50 -14.98
C ASN A 148 0.65 -12.65 -13.95
N SER A 149 -0.40 -13.23 -13.36
CA SER A 149 -1.29 -12.51 -12.44
C SER A 149 -0.61 -12.04 -11.16
N VAL A 150 0.34 -12.83 -10.63
CA VAL A 150 1.12 -12.49 -9.43
C VAL A 150 2.06 -11.33 -9.73
N TYR A 151 2.80 -11.38 -10.83
CA TYR A 151 3.70 -10.29 -11.24
C TYR A 151 2.92 -9.01 -11.55
N ARG A 152 1.74 -9.15 -12.14
CA ARG A 152 0.83 -8.01 -12.37
C ARG A 152 0.40 -7.38 -11.05
N LEU A 153 0.05 -8.18 -10.03
CA LEU A 153 -0.30 -7.67 -8.71
C LEU A 153 0.89 -6.97 -8.04
N GLN A 154 2.11 -7.52 -8.18
CA GLN A 154 3.33 -6.87 -7.67
C GLN A 154 3.55 -5.49 -8.30
N MET A 155 3.25 -5.33 -9.60
CA MET A 155 3.35 -4.03 -10.28
C MET A 155 2.17 -3.09 -10.00
N THR A 156 1.03 -3.65 -9.58
CA THR A 156 -0.14 -2.86 -9.15
C THR A 156 0.15 -2.05 -7.91
N ASP A 157 0.98 -2.56 -7.03
CA ASP A 157 1.35 -1.90 -5.78
C ASP A 157 2.09 -0.56 -5.99
N PRO A 158 3.22 -0.50 -6.72
CA PRO A 158 3.83 0.77 -7.04
C PRO A 158 2.94 1.66 -7.92
N ALA A 159 2.02 1.09 -8.71
CA ALA A 159 1.04 1.88 -9.45
C ALA A 159 0.02 2.55 -8.52
N TYR A 160 -0.33 1.90 -7.40
CA TYR A 160 -1.16 2.48 -6.35
C TYR A 160 -0.46 3.70 -5.69
N ASN A 161 0.77 3.52 -5.25
CA ASN A 161 1.55 4.56 -4.57
C ASN A 161 1.95 5.73 -5.48
N GLY A 162 2.42 5.45 -6.69
CA GLY A 162 3.07 6.45 -7.54
C GLY A 162 2.52 6.61 -8.94
N GLY A 163 1.39 5.98 -9.23
CA GLY A 163 0.69 6.04 -10.52
C GLY A 163 1.25 5.06 -11.56
N VAL A 164 0.34 4.48 -12.33
CA VAL A 164 0.64 3.46 -13.35
C VAL A 164 1.61 3.96 -14.44
N THR A 165 1.57 5.25 -14.78
CA THR A 165 2.51 5.87 -15.73
C THR A 165 3.97 5.74 -15.29
N SER A 166 4.23 5.82 -13.97
CA SER A 166 5.58 5.59 -13.43
C SER A 166 6.04 4.15 -13.63
N VAL A 167 5.15 3.19 -13.44
CA VAL A 167 5.43 1.76 -13.70
C VAL A 167 5.72 1.54 -15.18
N TYR A 168 4.95 2.12 -16.10
CA TYR A 168 5.21 2.01 -17.54
C TYR A 168 6.57 2.56 -17.95
N LYS A 169 6.96 3.72 -17.41
CA LYS A 169 8.29 4.30 -17.69
C LYS A 169 9.41 3.38 -17.23
N GLN A 170 9.29 2.79 -16.03
CA GLN A 170 10.31 1.88 -15.50
C GLN A 170 10.34 0.55 -16.27
N ARG A 171 9.18 -0.02 -16.61
CA ARG A 171 9.11 -1.22 -17.46
C ARG A 171 9.79 -0.99 -18.81
N ARG A 172 9.55 0.16 -19.43
CA ARG A 172 10.21 0.53 -20.68
C ARG A 172 11.73 0.64 -20.51
N ALA A 173 12.22 1.27 -19.44
CA ALA A 173 13.64 1.36 -19.17
C ALA A 173 14.26 -0.04 -18.96
N CYS A 174 13.59 -0.92 -18.22
CA CYS A 174 13.98 -2.31 -18.04
C CYS A 174 14.04 -3.06 -19.38
N SER A 175 13.01 -2.95 -20.24
CA SER A 175 12.98 -3.66 -21.54
C SER A 175 14.07 -3.26 -22.51
N LEU A 176 14.69 -2.11 -22.33
CA LEU A 176 15.84 -1.64 -23.09
C LEU A 176 17.18 -2.10 -22.50
N SER A 177 17.18 -2.76 -21.36
CA SER A 177 18.37 -3.18 -20.65
C SER A 177 18.58 -4.69 -20.75
N ARG A 178 19.78 -5.10 -21.12
CA ARG A 178 20.14 -6.52 -21.26
C ARG A 178 19.91 -7.27 -19.93
N GLY A 179 19.23 -8.41 -19.99
CA GLY A 179 18.99 -9.29 -18.84
C GLY A 179 17.89 -8.82 -17.89
N CYS A 180 17.17 -7.72 -18.20
CA CYS A 180 16.01 -7.29 -17.42
C CYS A 180 14.71 -7.85 -18.01
N ASP A 181 13.90 -8.45 -17.15
CA ASP A 181 12.56 -8.92 -17.49
C ASP A 181 11.50 -7.83 -17.14
N PRO A 182 10.90 -7.16 -18.15
CA PRO A 182 9.96 -6.07 -17.90
C PRO A 182 8.64 -6.54 -17.27
N ASP A 183 8.38 -7.83 -17.19
CA ASP A 183 7.19 -8.39 -16.56
C ASP A 183 7.39 -8.78 -15.09
N LYS A 184 8.62 -8.67 -14.56
CA LYS A 184 8.95 -8.90 -13.16
C LYS A 184 9.30 -7.60 -12.46
N TRP A 185 8.66 -7.36 -11.29
CA TRP A 185 8.98 -6.19 -10.49
C TRP A 185 10.29 -6.38 -9.73
N PHE A 186 10.33 -7.37 -8.83
CA PHE A 186 11.47 -7.60 -7.95
C PHE A 186 12.70 -8.11 -8.72
N GLY A 187 13.85 -7.50 -8.42
CA GLY A 187 15.12 -7.78 -9.08
C GLY A 187 15.22 -7.29 -10.53
N ASN A 188 14.15 -6.74 -11.10
CA ASN A 188 14.05 -6.29 -12.49
C ASN A 188 13.59 -4.84 -12.60
N VAL A 189 12.29 -4.59 -12.80
CA VAL A 189 11.72 -3.25 -13.06
C VAL A 189 12.01 -2.27 -11.92
N GLU A 190 12.04 -2.71 -10.67
CA GLU A 190 12.34 -1.85 -9.50
C GLU A 190 13.71 -1.15 -9.60
N ASN A 191 14.67 -1.74 -10.32
CA ASN A 191 16.02 -1.18 -10.48
C ASN A 191 16.07 0.04 -11.41
N PHE A 192 14.98 0.33 -12.14
CA PHE A 192 14.91 1.39 -13.15
C PHE A 192 14.06 2.58 -12.67
N CYS A 193 14.23 2.99 -11.43
CA CYS A 193 13.44 4.08 -10.88
C CYS A 193 13.62 5.40 -11.64
N THR A 194 12.50 5.93 -12.15
CA THR A 194 12.45 7.19 -12.93
C THR A 194 11.98 8.40 -12.11
N LYS A 195 11.73 8.21 -10.81
CA LYS A 195 11.34 9.31 -9.91
C LYS A 195 12.57 10.07 -9.39
N SER A 196 12.34 11.23 -8.77
CA SER A 196 13.39 12.03 -8.16
C SER A 196 14.16 11.24 -7.09
N LYS A 197 15.48 11.32 -7.13
CA LYS A 197 16.39 10.79 -6.11
C LYS A 197 16.76 11.84 -5.05
N LYS A 198 16.24 13.07 -5.15
CA LYS A 198 16.47 14.12 -4.13
C LYS A 198 15.69 13.77 -2.86
N PRO A 199 16.26 13.97 -1.67
CA PRO A 199 15.56 13.76 -0.39
C PRO A 199 14.24 14.54 -0.35
N LEU A 200 13.17 13.92 0.16
CA LEU A 200 11.83 14.46 0.21
C LEU A 200 11.23 14.38 1.63
N TYR A 201 11.09 13.17 2.19
CA TYR A 201 10.55 12.93 3.52
C TYR A 201 11.49 12.05 4.34
N GLY A 202 11.87 12.51 5.53
CA GLY A 202 12.73 11.73 6.44
C GLY A 202 14.04 11.23 5.79
N GLY A 203 14.64 12.03 4.90
CA GLY A 203 15.84 11.64 4.15
C GLY A 203 15.57 10.70 2.95
N ARG A 204 14.37 10.17 2.80
CA ARG A 204 14.00 9.29 1.67
C ARG A 204 13.61 10.10 0.44
N SER A 205 14.05 9.68 -0.71
CA SER A 205 13.65 10.25 -2.00
C SER A 205 12.29 9.70 -2.47
N ALA A 206 11.69 10.35 -3.48
CA ALA A 206 10.50 9.81 -4.13
C ALA A 206 10.76 8.43 -4.77
N CYS A 207 12.01 8.17 -5.19
CA CYS A 207 12.43 6.87 -5.70
C CYS A 207 12.46 5.81 -4.58
N ASP A 208 13.05 6.13 -3.42
CA ASP A 208 13.14 5.20 -2.28
C ASP A 208 11.74 4.83 -1.75
N ILE A 209 10.82 5.81 -1.70
CA ILE A 209 9.44 5.57 -1.29
C ILE A 209 8.74 4.65 -2.29
N PHE A 210 8.88 4.92 -3.59
CA PHE A 210 8.22 4.17 -4.66
C PHE A 210 8.70 2.72 -4.76
N ILE A 211 10.00 2.47 -4.59
CA ILE A 211 10.58 1.11 -4.59
C ILE A 211 10.32 0.41 -3.26
N GLY A 212 10.41 1.13 -2.15
CA GLY A 212 10.22 0.58 -0.80
C GLY A 212 8.80 0.11 -0.53
N HIS A 213 7.80 0.73 -1.17
CA HIS A 213 6.39 0.40 -0.97
C HIS A 213 6.08 -1.08 -1.28
N PRO A 214 6.31 -1.61 -2.49
CA PRO A 214 6.07 -3.02 -2.78
C PRO A 214 6.98 -3.97 -1.99
N ARG A 215 8.19 -3.57 -1.63
CA ARG A 215 9.07 -4.38 -0.78
C ARG A 215 8.50 -4.56 0.62
N ASP A 216 7.92 -3.52 1.21
CA ASP A 216 7.27 -3.59 2.51
C ASP A 216 5.96 -4.41 2.42
N VAL A 217 5.10 -4.13 1.44
CA VAL A 217 3.82 -4.83 1.29
C VAL A 217 4.03 -6.31 1.00
N PHE A 218 4.81 -6.68 -0.01
CA PHE A 218 4.98 -8.08 -0.43
C PHE A 218 6.00 -8.87 0.40
N GLY A 219 7.05 -8.20 0.88
CA GLY A 219 8.13 -8.86 1.62
C GLY A 219 7.85 -9.00 3.11
N TYR A 220 7.12 -8.07 3.71
CA TYR A 220 6.89 -8.03 5.14
C TYR A 220 5.43 -8.23 5.54
N ARG A 221 4.48 -7.47 4.96
CA ARG A 221 3.08 -7.48 5.42
C ARG A 221 2.28 -8.65 4.87
N LEU A 222 2.31 -8.85 3.57
CA LEU A 222 1.52 -9.87 2.91
C LEU A 222 1.74 -11.30 3.47
N PRO A 223 2.98 -11.74 3.78
CA PRO A 223 3.20 -13.06 4.38
C PRO A 223 2.40 -13.31 5.65
N LYS A 224 2.37 -12.37 6.60
CA LYS A 224 1.62 -12.52 7.85
C LYS A 224 0.11 -12.50 7.64
N TYR A 225 -0.40 -11.69 6.68
CA TYR A 225 -1.83 -11.70 6.35
C TYR A 225 -2.24 -13.01 5.69
N ARG A 226 -1.42 -13.60 4.82
CA ARG A 226 -1.64 -14.94 4.25
C ARG A 226 -1.72 -16.02 5.33
N ALA A 227 -0.88 -15.93 6.35
CA ALA A 227 -0.85 -16.91 7.44
C ALA A 227 -2.07 -16.82 8.36
N HIS A 228 -2.65 -15.62 8.58
CA HIS A 228 -3.56 -15.39 9.71
C HIS A 228 -4.87 -14.68 9.38
N TYR A 229 -5.04 -14.13 8.17
CA TYR A 229 -6.20 -13.28 7.88
C TYR A 229 -7.27 -13.98 7.03
N PHE A 230 -7.02 -14.24 5.75
CA PHE A 230 -7.88 -15.04 4.89
C PHE A 230 -7.28 -16.44 4.70
N THR A 231 -7.26 -17.23 5.78
CA THR A 231 -6.75 -18.61 5.77
C THR A 231 -7.75 -19.55 5.09
N GLY A 232 -7.28 -20.41 4.18
CA GLY A 232 -8.11 -21.42 3.48
C GLY A 232 -8.75 -20.97 2.18
N GLU A 233 -8.61 -19.71 1.77
CA GLU A 233 -9.14 -19.20 0.49
C GLU A 233 -8.04 -19.00 -0.57
N THR A 234 -7.03 -19.86 -0.62
CA THR A 234 -6.12 -19.88 -1.77
C THR A 234 -6.95 -20.27 -2.99
N SER A 235 -7.07 -19.34 -3.91
CA SER A 235 -7.76 -19.50 -5.18
C SER A 235 -7.22 -20.73 -5.93
N ALA A 236 -7.83 -21.89 -5.69
CA ALA A 236 -7.68 -23.03 -6.56
C ALA A 236 -8.43 -22.72 -7.86
N LYS A 237 -7.78 -22.06 -8.79
CA LYS A 237 -8.09 -22.20 -10.24
C LYS A 237 -6.77 -22.21 -10.96
N LYS A 238 -6.36 -23.43 -11.29
CA LYS A 238 -5.37 -23.72 -12.33
C LYS A 238 -5.87 -23.25 -13.69
#